data_0328f750c258e563ddc206a108d568d2
#
_entry.id   0328f750c258e563ddc206a108d568d2
#
_cell.length_a   1.000
_cell.length_b   1.000
_cell.length_c   1.000
_cell.angle_alpha   90.00
_cell.angle_beta   90.00
_cell.angle_gamma   90.00
#
_symmetry.space_group_name_H-M   'P 1'
#
loop_
_entity.id
_entity.type
_entity.pdbx_description
1 polymer ?
#
loop_
_entity_poly.entity_id
_entity_poly.type
_entity_poly.pdbx_seq_one_letter_code
_entity_poly.pdbx_strand_id
1 'polypeptide(L)'
;MKINFQKKDLSRKKHKGFLLFMVLVISIVMMSVIFAVTLLSRAHSNDIVSDTQRSKSYYIANAGAEMAYAALVEDATGGNVLGRGGKPGGGFDREKDNIMTKKDLFIRNKAGEILGYVDLSVDLRKMTVQVPGGGTDTRWYYRILSNGKLEKDDNPNKPTDTHYVTMFIFCDDPSAAKVYDGNVQNP
;
A
#
# COMPACT_ATOMS: atom_id res chain seq x y z
N MET A 1 30.23 81.28 37.78
CA MET A 1 29.21 80.63 37.02
C MET A 1 29.80 79.27 36.50
N LYS A 2 29.61 78.10 37.18
CA LYS A 2 30.14 76.80 36.80
C LYS A 2 28.95 75.96 36.44
N ILE A 3 28.82 75.66 35.16
CA ILE A 3 27.75 74.88 34.60
C ILE A 3 28.17 73.39 34.63
N ASN A 4 27.36 72.57 35.31
CA ASN A 4 27.54 71.12 35.46
C ASN A 4 27.34 70.34 34.14
N PHE A 5 28.41 69.77 33.62
CA PHE A 5 28.40 68.87 32.43
C PHE A 5 28.71 67.39 32.78
N GLN A 6 28.08 66.85 33.79
CA GLN A 6 28.39 65.44 34.14
C GLN A 6 27.14 64.56 34.32
N LYS A 7 26.10 64.72 33.53
CA LYS A 7 24.94 63.87 33.68
C LYS A 7 24.47 63.14 32.43
N LYS A 8 25.29 63.17 31.36
CA LYS A 8 24.88 62.56 30.04
C LYS A 8 25.48 61.24 29.66
N ASP A 9 26.50 60.73 30.36
CA ASP A 9 27.20 59.49 29.95
C ASP A 9 26.74 58.20 30.59
N LEU A 10 25.98 58.24 31.69
CA LEU A 10 25.50 57.04 32.38
C LEU A 10 24.27 56.39 31.73
N SER A 11 23.50 57.16 30.96
CA SER A 11 22.33 56.65 30.23
C SER A 11 22.71 55.78 29.01
N ARG A 12 23.81 56.10 28.32
CA ARG A 12 24.24 55.37 27.11
C ARG A 12 24.79 53.97 27.41
N LYS A 13 25.37 53.73 28.58
CA LYS A 13 25.91 52.40 28.94
C LYS A 13 24.84 51.37 29.29
N LYS A 14 23.71 51.79 29.84
CA LYS A 14 22.60 50.88 30.15
C LYS A 14 21.89 50.33 28.92
N HIS A 15 21.80 51.09 27.84
CA HIS A 15 21.13 50.64 26.60
C HIS A 15 21.94 49.62 25.79
N LYS A 16 23.27 49.62 25.90
CA LYS A 16 24.12 48.66 25.13
C LYS A 16 23.97 47.23 25.64
N GLY A 17 23.85 47.03 26.95
CA GLY A 17 23.64 45.67 27.52
C GLY A 17 22.25 45.12 27.24
N PHE A 18 21.22 46.00 27.22
CA PHE A 18 19.85 45.61 26.90
C PHE A 18 19.71 45.18 25.42
N LEU A 19 20.34 45.87 24.48
CA LEU A 19 20.36 45.50 23.06
C LEU A 19 21.01 44.16 22.84
N LEU A 20 22.12 43.85 23.48
CA LEU A 20 22.79 42.54 23.37
C LEU A 20 21.88 41.43 23.90
N PHE A 21 21.20 41.65 25.03
CA PHE A 21 20.25 40.68 25.57
C PHE A 21 19.06 40.43 24.62
N MET A 22 18.50 41.47 24.02
CA MET A 22 17.41 41.37 23.04
C MET A 22 17.84 40.55 21.81
N VAL A 23 19.04 40.79 21.27
CA VAL A 23 19.56 40.04 20.13
C VAL A 23 19.72 38.55 20.48
N LEU A 24 20.20 38.27 21.70
CA LEU A 24 20.35 36.88 22.17
C LEU A 24 19.01 36.16 22.28
N VAL A 25 17.99 36.81 22.85
CA VAL A 25 16.63 36.24 22.96
C VAL A 25 16.03 36.01 21.59
N ILE A 26 16.14 36.94 20.65
CA ILE A 26 15.64 36.79 19.29
C ILE A 26 16.36 35.65 18.58
N SER A 27 17.66 35.51 18.77
CA SER A 27 18.44 34.41 18.16
C SER A 27 17.99 33.05 18.68
N ILE A 28 17.71 32.90 19.98
CA ILE A 28 17.21 31.67 20.58
C ILE A 28 15.81 31.32 20.00
N VAL A 29 14.94 32.31 19.90
CA VAL A 29 13.58 32.11 19.33
C VAL A 29 13.68 31.67 17.86
N MET A 30 14.49 32.37 17.06
CA MET A 30 14.68 31.99 15.65
C MET A 30 15.25 30.59 15.50
N MET A 31 16.21 30.21 16.34
CA MET A 31 16.81 28.87 16.31
C MET A 31 15.78 27.79 16.66
N SER A 32 14.90 28.07 17.64
CA SER A 32 13.79 27.17 18.01
C SER A 32 12.80 26.98 16.87
N VAL A 33 12.45 28.06 16.16
CA VAL A 33 11.55 28.00 15.00
C VAL A 33 12.17 27.17 13.86
N ILE A 34 13.44 27.43 13.53
CA ILE A 34 14.15 26.66 12.47
C ILE A 34 14.18 25.18 12.83
N PHE A 35 14.47 24.85 14.08
CA PHE A 35 14.49 23.47 14.56
C PHE A 35 13.11 22.80 14.43
N ALA A 36 12.04 23.47 14.85
CA ALA A 36 10.67 22.97 14.73
C ALA A 36 10.25 22.73 13.27
N VAL A 37 10.56 23.66 12.37
CA VAL A 37 10.29 23.52 10.94
C VAL A 37 11.06 22.35 10.33
N THR A 38 12.32 22.16 10.74
CA THR A 38 13.14 21.05 10.26
C THR A 38 12.58 19.69 10.70
N LEU A 39 12.12 19.55 11.93
CA LEU A 39 11.49 18.34 12.44
C LEU A 39 10.19 18.03 11.68
N LEU A 40 9.34 19.05 11.50
CA LEU A 40 8.08 18.90 10.77
C LEU A 40 8.32 18.48 9.31
N SER A 41 9.30 19.09 8.64
CA SER A 41 9.68 18.76 7.27
C SER A 41 10.16 17.30 7.12
N ARG A 42 10.95 16.81 8.10
CA ARG A 42 11.40 15.41 8.09
C ARG A 42 10.23 14.44 8.31
N ALA A 43 9.33 14.73 9.23
CA ALA A 43 8.15 13.91 9.46
C ALA A 43 7.29 13.82 8.17
N HIS A 44 7.00 14.96 7.56
CA HIS A 44 6.22 15.01 6.33
C HIS A 44 6.91 14.29 5.15
N SER A 45 8.22 14.39 5.02
CA SER A 45 8.98 13.66 3.99
C SER A 45 8.89 12.14 4.18
N ASN A 46 8.97 11.66 5.42
CA ASN A 46 8.83 10.23 5.71
C ASN A 46 7.42 9.72 5.39
N ASP A 47 6.39 10.51 5.70
CA ASP A 47 5.00 10.16 5.39
C ASP A 47 4.79 10.03 3.87
N ILE A 48 5.32 10.97 3.07
CA ILE A 48 5.23 10.92 1.60
C ILE A 48 5.94 9.67 1.03
N VAL A 49 7.10 9.31 1.56
CA VAL A 49 7.82 8.11 1.12
C VAL A 49 7.02 6.86 1.44
N SER A 50 6.49 6.75 2.67
CA SER A 50 5.66 5.63 3.10
C SER A 50 4.40 5.48 2.24
N ASP A 51 3.67 6.58 2.00
CA ASP A 51 2.47 6.57 1.16
C ASP A 51 2.78 6.17 -0.29
N THR A 52 3.92 6.62 -0.81
CA THR A 52 4.37 6.24 -2.15
C THR A 52 4.69 4.75 -2.24
N GLN A 53 5.37 4.19 -1.23
CA GLN A 53 5.68 2.77 -1.17
C GLN A 53 4.42 1.92 -1.05
N ARG A 54 3.48 2.33 -0.19
CA ARG A 54 2.18 1.68 -0.02
C ARG A 54 1.38 1.68 -1.32
N SER A 55 1.33 2.79 -2.01
CA SER A 55 0.65 2.89 -3.31
C SER A 55 1.28 1.96 -4.35
N LYS A 56 2.61 1.89 -4.42
CA LYS A 56 3.30 0.98 -5.33
C LYS A 56 2.98 -0.48 -5.00
N SER A 57 3.03 -0.89 -3.73
CA SER A 57 2.69 -2.25 -3.30
C SER A 57 1.24 -2.60 -3.65
N TYR A 58 0.30 -1.65 -3.52
CA TYR A 58 -1.09 -1.83 -3.94
C TYR A 58 -1.21 -2.10 -5.45
N TYR A 59 -0.55 -1.30 -6.29
CA TYR A 59 -0.59 -1.52 -7.74
C TYR A 59 0.05 -2.84 -8.16
N ILE A 60 1.11 -3.28 -7.48
CA ILE A 60 1.73 -4.58 -7.69
C ILE A 60 0.76 -5.70 -7.31
N ALA A 61 0.08 -5.59 -6.15
CA ALA A 61 -0.92 -6.56 -5.72
C ALA A 61 -2.10 -6.63 -6.70
N ASN A 62 -2.61 -5.48 -7.15
CA ASN A 62 -3.69 -5.44 -8.13
C ASN A 62 -3.29 -6.08 -9.47
N ALA A 63 -2.10 -5.76 -9.97
CA ALA A 63 -1.58 -6.40 -11.19
C ALA A 63 -1.45 -7.92 -11.04
N GLY A 64 -1.02 -8.40 -9.87
CA GLY A 64 -0.99 -9.82 -9.56
C GLY A 64 -2.38 -10.47 -9.56
N ALA A 65 -3.38 -9.81 -8.98
CA ALA A 65 -4.75 -10.29 -8.98
C ALA A 65 -5.33 -10.37 -10.41
N GLU A 66 -5.08 -9.34 -11.24
CA GLU A 66 -5.50 -9.32 -12.64
C GLU A 66 -4.82 -10.41 -13.48
N MET A 67 -3.52 -10.66 -13.25
CA MET A 67 -2.81 -11.77 -13.91
C MET A 67 -3.41 -13.12 -13.54
N ALA A 68 -3.73 -13.36 -12.27
CA ALA A 68 -4.37 -14.57 -11.82
C ALA A 68 -5.79 -14.73 -12.40
N TYR A 69 -6.52 -13.63 -12.49
CA TYR A 69 -7.84 -13.59 -13.15
C TYR A 69 -7.74 -13.97 -14.63
N ALA A 70 -6.84 -13.34 -15.38
CA ALA A 70 -6.63 -13.64 -16.79
C ALA A 70 -6.25 -15.12 -17.00
N ALA A 71 -5.37 -15.67 -16.16
CA ALA A 71 -4.99 -17.08 -16.21
C ALA A 71 -6.16 -18.03 -15.90
N LEU A 72 -7.04 -17.66 -14.94
CA LEU A 72 -8.26 -18.43 -14.66
C LEU A 72 -9.25 -18.43 -15.84
N VAL A 73 -9.43 -17.28 -16.47
CA VAL A 73 -10.31 -17.14 -17.65
C VAL A 73 -9.75 -17.95 -18.82
N GLU A 74 -8.45 -17.92 -19.04
CA GLU A 74 -7.80 -18.72 -20.08
C GLU A 74 -7.93 -20.21 -19.82
N ASP A 75 -7.73 -20.67 -18.59
CA ASP A 75 -7.96 -22.06 -18.20
C ASP A 75 -9.44 -22.47 -18.39
N ALA A 76 -10.40 -21.59 -18.13
CA ALA A 76 -11.81 -21.84 -18.35
C ALA A 76 -12.18 -21.97 -19.82
N THR A 77 -11.45 -21.33 -20.72
CA THR A 77 -11.64 -21.41 -22.18
C THR A 77 -10.88 -22.58 -22.85
N GLY A 78 -10.18 -23.41 -22.09
CA GLY A 78 -9.46 -24.56 -22.57
C GLY A 78 -7.94 -24.41 -22.64
N GLY A 79 -7.40 -23.28 -22.17
CA GLY A 79 -5.99 -23.12 -21.85
C GLY A 79 -5.55 -24.09 -20.74
N ASN A 80 -4.29 -24.12 -20.43
CA ASN A 80 -3.74 -24.90 -19.32
C ASN A 80 -2.68 -24.10 -18.57
N VAL A 81 -2.95 -22.80 -18.40
CA VAL A 81 -1.99 -21.86 -17.81
C VAL A 81 -1.71 -22.17 -16.34
N LEU A 82 -2.75 -22.58 -15.61
CA LEU A 82 -2.64 -22.98 -14.21
C LEU A 82 -2.49 -24.50 -14.02
N GLY A 83 -2.38 -25.27 -15.11
CA GLY A 83 -2.26 -26.72 -15.07
C GLY A 83 -3.56 -27.43 -14.71
N ARG A 84 -4.71 -26.78 -14.86
CA ARG A 84 -6.01 -27.31 -14.46
C ARG A 84 -6.82 -27.92 -15.57
N GLY A 85 -6.50 -27.65 -16.82
CA GLY A 85 -7.24 -28.10 -17.98
C GLY A 85 -8.70 -27.61 -17.96
N GLY A 86 -9.07 -26.78 -18.92
CA GLY A 86 -10.45 -26.30 -19.03
C GLY A 86 -11.42 -27.46 -19.29
N LYS A 87 -12.66 -27.37 -18.84
CA LYS A 87 -13.72 -28.28 -19.24
C LYS A 87 -14.02 -28.07 -20.71
N PRO A 88 -14.18 -29.18 -21.50
CA PRO A 88 -14.74 -29.10 -22.84
C PRO A 88 -16.12 -28.39 -22.77
N GLY A 89 -16.26 -27.26 -23.37
CA GLY A 89 -17.51 -26.47 -23.34
C GLY A 89 -17.43 -25.19 -22.50
N GLY A 90 -16.28 -24.85 -21.94
CA GLY A 90 -16.05 -23.68 -21.11
C GLY A 90 -16.54 -23.82 -19.65
N GLY A 91 -16.11 -22.94 -18.80
CA GLY A 91 -16.47 -22.90 -17.38
C GLY A 91 -15.35 -23.42 -16.46
N PHE A 92 -15.40 -22.99 -15.21
CA PHE A 92 -14.45 -23.37 -14.18
C PHE A 92 -14.71 -24.81 -13.69
N ASP A 93 -13.64 -25.59 -13.49
CA ASP A 93 -13.75 -26.94 -12.95
C ASP A 93 -14.01 -26.90 -11.45
N ARG A 94 -15.25 -27.22 -11.06
CA ARG A 94 -15.73 -27.22 -9.67
C ARG A 94 -15.25 -28.42 -8.84
N GLU A 95 -14.71 -29.45 -9.49
CA GLU A 95 -14.34 -30.70 -8.81
C GLU A 95 -12.88 -30.69 -8.31
N LYS A 96 -12.08 -29.76 -8.79
CA LYS A 96 -10.69 -29.64 -8.37
C LYS A 96 -10.55 -28.57 -7.28
N ASP A 97 -10.67 -28.99 -6.04
CA ASP A 97 -10.32 -28.21 -4.83
C ASP A 97 -8.81 -27.93 -4.75
N ASN A 98 -8.24 -27.30 -5.77
CA ASN A 98 -6.83 -27.02 -5.75
C ASN A 98 -6.59 -25.56 -5.39
N ILE A 99 -6.03 -25.38 -4.22
CA ILE A 99 -5.40 -24.12 -3.83
C ILE A 99 -4.11 -24.00 -4.62
N MET A 100 -4.03 -23.00 -5.48
CA MET A 100 -2.77 -22.64 -6.11
C MET A 100 -2.10 -21.55 -5.28
N THR A 101 -0.87 -21.79 -4.86
CA THR A 101 -0.04 -20.76 -4.22
C THR A 101 1.23 -20.60 -5.04
N LYS A 102 1.53 -19.38 -5.43
CA LYS A 102 2.79 -18.98 -6.06
C LYS A 102 3.39 -17.86 -5.28
N LYS A 103 4.68 -17.96 -4.99
CA LYS A 103 5.42 -16.94 -4.23
C LYS A 103 6.46 -16.26 -5.11
N ASP A 104 6.76 -15.02 -4.77
CA ASP A 104 7.83 -14.22 -5.39
C ASP A 104 7.73 -14.14 -6.93
N LEU A 105 6.51 -14.10 -7.47
CA LEU A 105 6.31 -13.77 -8.87
C LEU A 105 6.69 -12.31 -9.10
N PHE A 106 7.55 -12.05 -10.08
CA PHE A 106 7.97 -10.70 -10.38
C PHE A 106 7.01 -10.01 -11.35
N ILE A 107 6.68 -8.76 -11.06
CA ILE A 107 5.93 -7.87 -11.95
C ILE A 107 6.94 -6.97 -12.66
N ARG A 108 6.85 -6.90 -14.01
CA ARG A 108 7.72 -6.07 -14.85
C ARG A 108 6.92 -5.00 -15.57
N ASN A 109 7.58 -3.88 -15.81
CA ASN A 109 7.04 -2.84 -16.71
C ASN A 109 7.29 -3.23 -18.20
N LYS A 110 6.79 -2.40 -19.10
CA LYS A 110 7.00 -2.58 -20.56
C LYS A 110 8.48 -2.53 -20.99
N ALA A 111 9.35 -1.90 -20.20
CA ALA A 111 10.79 -1.83 -20.44
C ALA A 111 11.53 -3.07 -19.91
N GLY A 112 10.84 -3.99 -19.24
CA GLY A 112 11.41 -5.23 -18.67
C GLY A 112 12.00 -5.06 -17.27
N GLU A 113 11.89 -3.87 -16.65
CA GLU A 113 12.36 -3.62 -15.29
C GLU A 113 11.40 -4.24 -14.27
N ILE A 114 11.95 -4.83 -13.20
CA ILE A 114 11.17 -5.40 -12.11
C ILE A 114 10.61 -4.26 -11.26
N LEU A 115 9.28 -4.16 -11.19
CA LEU A 115 8.58 -3.18 -10.36
C LEU A 115 8.40 -3.67 -8.91
N GLY A 116 8.33 -4.99 -8.73
CA GLY A 116 8.18 -5.64 -7.45
C GLY A 116 7.79 -7.10 -7.59
N TYR A 117 7.38 -7.69 -6.48
CA TYR A 117 7.05 -9.10 -6.37
C TYR A 117 5.63 -9.29 -5.87
N VAL A 118 5.03 -10.42 -6.20
CA VAL A 118 3.69 -10.76 -5.76
C VAL A 118 3.62 -12.21 -5.29
N ASP A 119 2.94 -12.43 -4.16
CA ASP A 119 2.51 -13.74 -3.73
C ASP A 119 1.05 -13.90 -4.08
N LEU A 120 0.73 -14.96 -4.80
CA LEU A 120 -0.63 -15.28 -5.23
C LEU A 120 -1.13 -16.53 -4.51
N SER A 121 -2.36 -16.48 -4.03
CA SER A 121 -3.12 -17.64 -3.58
C SER A 121 -4.48 -17.62 -4.24
N VAL A 122 -4.85 -18.74 -4.87
CA VAL A 122 -6.15 -18.90 -5.54
C VAL A 122 -6.85 -20.07 -4.92
N ASP A 123 -8.00 -19.81 -4.30
CA ASP A 123 -8.83 -20.81 -3.62
C ASP A 123 -10.19 -20.92 -4.31
N LEU A 124 -10.70 -22.13 -4.49
CA LEU A 124 -12.09 -22.36 -4.87
C LEU A 124 -12.94 -22.49 -3.59
N ARG A 125 -13.98 -21.71 -3.48
CA ARG A 125 -14.88 -21.69 -2.33
C ARG A 125 -16.34 -21.74 -2.71
N LYS A 126 -17.18 -22.12 -1.76
CA LYS A 126 -18.63 -22.11 -1.90
C LYS A 126 -19.27 -21.18 -0.87
N MET A 127 -20.33 -20.50 -1.25
CA MET A 127 -21.18 -19.74 -0.36
C MET A 127 -22.65 -20.17 -0.53
N THR A 128 -23.39 -20.16 0.55
CA THR A 128 -24.84 -20.40 0.52
C THR A 128 -25.54 -19.05 0.50
N VAL A 129 -26.36 -18.82 -0.50
CA VAL A 129 -27.14 -17.59 -0.68
C VAL A 129 -28.62 -17.91 -0.47
N GLN A 130 -29.32 -17.09 0.28
CA GLN A 130 -30.80 -17.18 0.35
C GLN A 130 -31.40 -16.64 -0.93
N VAL A 131 -32.30 -17.43 -1.54
CA VAL A 131 -32.98 -17.04 -2.77
C VAL A 131 -34.36 -16.43 -2.40
N PRO A 132 -34.82 -15.38 -3.09
CA PRO A 132 -36.17 -14.88 -2.93
C PRO A 132 -37.20 -16.01 -3.14
N GLY A 133 -38.00 -16.34 -2.12
CA GLY A 133 -38.93 -17.48 -2.14
C GLY A 133 -38.61 -18.55 -1.08
N GLY A 134 -37.59 -18.38 -0.25
CA GLY A 134 -37.34 -19.20 0.94
C GLY A 134 -36.44 -20.43 0.72
N GLY A 135 -35.75 -20.51 -0.41
CA GLY A 135 -34.74 -21.55 -0.69
C GLY A 135 -33.30 -21.08 -0.44
N THR A 136 -32.39 -22.03 -0.37
CA THR A 136 -30.92 -21.75 -0.36
C THR A 136 -30.31 -22.24 -1.66
N ASP A 137 -29.45 -21.40 -2.28
CA ASP A 137 -28.65 -21.74 -3.45
C ASP A 137 -27.18 -21.79 -3.05
N THR A 138 -26.42 -22.69 -3.64
CA THR A 138 -24.98 -22.81 -3.40
C THR A 138 -24.24 -22.30 -4.61
N ARG A 139 -23.55 -21.17 -4.43
CA ARG A 139 -22.73 -20.56 -5.46
C ARG A 139 -21.25 -20.84 -5.22
N TRP A 140 -20.54 -21.12 -6.28
CA TRP A 140 -19.11 -21.32 -6.26
C TRP A 140 -18.40 -20.05 -6.72
N TYR A 141 -17.26 -19.74 -6.09
CA TYR A 141 -16.42 -18.62 -6.47
C TYR A 141 -14.94 -18.92 -6.24
N TYR A 142 -14.10 -18.34 -7.05
CA TYR A 142 -12.67 -18.27 -6.79
C TYR A 142 -12.36 -17.04 -5.96
N ARG A 143 -11.56 -17.22 -4.92
CA ARG A 143 -10.91 -16.13 -4.20
C ARG A 143 -9.45 -16.07 -4.64
N ILE A 144 -9.05 -14.97 -5.24
CA ILE A 144 -7.67 -14.64 -5.54
C ILE A 144 -7.19 -13.71 -4.43
N LEU A 145 -6.19 -14.11 -3.66
CA LEU A 145 -5.48 -13.27 -2.71
C LEU A 145 -4.12 -12.95 -3.30
N SER A 146 -3.88 -11.68 -3.54
CA SER A 146 -2.62 -11.14 -4.06
C SER A 146 -1.95 -10.28 -3.01
N ASN A 147 -0.69 -10.56 -2.71
CA ASN A 147 0.13 -9.79 -1.78
C ASN A 147 1.29 -9.15 -2.55
N GLY A 148 1.20 -7.84 -2.77
CA GLY A 148 2.21 -7.05 -3.46
C GLY A 148 3.34 -6.62 -2.53
N LYS A 149 4.58 -6.75 -3.00
CA LYS A 149 5.82 -6.44 -2.27
C LYS A 149 6.75 -5.64 -3.17
N LEU A 150 7.45 -4.66 -2.62
CA LEU A 150 8.48 -3.90 -3.38
C LEU A 150 9.80 -4.67 -3.47
N GLU A 151 10.12 -5.43 -2.45
CA GLU A 151 11.35 -6.24 -2.36
C GLU A 151 11.01 -7.71 -2.19
N LYS A 152 11.91 -8.59 -2.61
CA LYS A 152 11.78 -10.01 -2.39
C LYS A 152 11.98 -10.35 -0.91
N ASP A 153 11.25 -11.34 -0.40
CA ASP A 153 11.33 -11.79 1.00
C ASP A 153 12.63 -12.56 1.29
N ASP A 154 13.79 -11.94 1.07
CA ASP A 154 15.08 -12.56 1.38
C ASP A 154 15.49 -12.38 2.86
N ASN A 155 14.80 -11.52 3.61
CA ASN A 155 15.10 -11.27 5.02
C ASN A 155 13.82 -11.19 5.87
N PRO A 156 13.49 -12.25 6.64
CA PRO A 156 12.28 -12.29 7.46
C PRO A 156 12.23 -11.24 8.59
N ASN A 157 13.36 -10.60 8.89
CA ASN A 157 13.44 -9.58 9.95
C ASN A 157 13.27 -8.14 9.42
N LYS A 158 13.19 -7.95 8.09
CA LYS A 158 12.93 -6.64 7.49
C LYS A 158 11.43 -6.54 7.18
N PRO A 159 10.68 -5.62 7.82
CA PRO A 159 9.29 -5.38 7.44
C PRO A 159 9.27 -4.90 5.99
N THR A 160 8.77 -5.74 5.11
CA THR A 160 8.51 -5.37 3.73
C THR A 160 7.16 -4.67 3.69
N ASP A 161 7.10 -3.49 3.05
CA ASP A 161 5.82 -2.84 2.78
C ASP A 161 5.01 -3.73 1.85
N THR A 162 4.05 -4.42 2.42
CA THR A 162 3.19 -5.36 1.72
C THR A 162 1.78 -4.82 1.66
N HIS A 163 1.10 -5.06 0.55
CA HIS A 163 -0.30 -4.72 0.39
C HIS A 163 -1.08 -5.90 -0.18
N TYR A 164 -2.27 -6.15 0.39
CA TYR A 164 -3.13 -7.24 -0.04
C TYR A 164 -4.28 -6.71 -0.89
N VAL A 165 -4.57 -7.42 -1.98
CA VAL A 165 -5.77 -7.25 -2.78
C VAL A 165 -6.46 -8.59 -2.87
N THR A 166 -7.77 -8.62 -2.64
CA THR A 166 -8.61 -9.80 -2.78
C THR A 166 -9.58 -9.61 -3.94
N MET A 167 -9.63 -10.58 -4.85
CA MET A 167 -10.60 -10.59 -5.93
C MET A 167 -11.46 -11.83 -5.82
N PHE A 168 -12.78 -11.66 -5.95
CA PHE A 168 -13.77 -12.74 -6.00
C PHE A 168 -14.34 -12.86 -7.40
N ILE A 169 -14.35 -14.07 -7.93
CA ILE A 169 -14.84 -14.39 -9.27
C ILE A 169 -15.89 -15.47 -9.13
N PHE A 170 -17.14 -15.17 -9.43
CA PHE A 170 -18.19 -16.15 -9.41
C PHE A 170 -18.07 -17.11 -10.61
N CYS A 171 -18.16 -18.41 -10.35
CA CYS A 171 -18.06 -19.41 -11.42
C CYS A 171 -19.23 -19.35 -12.40
N ASP A 172 -20.38 -18.83 -11.95
CA ASP A 172 -21.58 -18.71 -12.78
C ASP A 172 -21.58 -17.43 -13.64
N ASP A 173 -20.85 -16.38 -13.18
CA ASP A 173 -20.66 -15.15 -13.93
C ASP A 173 -19.24 -14.60 -13.71
N PRO A 174 -18.25 -15.06 -14.47
CA PRO A 174 -16.87 -14.61 -14.33
C PRO A 174 -16.68 -13.12 -14.64
N SER A 175 -17.62 -12.49 -15.37
CA SER A 175 -17.55 -11.07 -15.69
C SER A 175 -17.89 -10.17 -14.49
N ALA A 176 -18.57 -10.70 -13.48
CA ALA A 176 -18.93 -10.02 -12.26
C ALA A 176 -17.85 -10.12 -11.17
N ALA A 177 -16.59 -10.04 -11.55
CA ALA A 177 -15.48 -10.04 -10.59
C ALA A 177 -15.55 -8.81 -9.67
N LYS A 178 -15.35 -9.05 -8.36
CA LYS A 178 -15.32 -8.00 -7.34
C LYS A 178 -13.93 -7.90 -6.74
N VAL A 179 -13.39 -6.69 -6.69
CA VAL A 179 -12.07 -6.40 -6.13
C VAL A 179 -12.21 -5.67 -4.81
N TYR A 180 -11.48 -6.10 -3.81
CA TYR A 180 -11.45 -5.50 -2.48
C TYR A 180 -10.00 -5.18 -2.08
N ASP A 181 -9.82 -4.04 -1.45
CA ASP A 181 -8.57 -3.69 -0.79
C ASP A 181 -8.43 -4.48 0.52
N GLY A 182 -7.28 -5.14 0.70
CA GLY A 182 -7.00 -5.96 1.86
C GLY A 182 -7.29 -7.46 1.71
N ASN A 183 -7.09 -8.20 2.79
CA ASN A 183 -7.31 -9.64 2.86
C ASN A 183 -8.76 -9.93 3.32
N VAL A 184 -9.66 -10.02 2.36
CA VAL A 184 -11.09 -10.30 2.60
C VAL A 184 -11.36 -11.80 2.47
N GLN A 185 -12.14 -12.37 3.39
CA GLN A 185 -12.41 -13.81 3.44
C GLN A 185 -13.64 -14.23 2.62
N ASN A 186 -14.65 -13.38 2.55
CA ASN A 186 -15.90 -13.64 1.84
C ASN A 186 -16.31 -12.42 1.02
N PRO A 187 -16.99 -12.62 -0.13
CA PRO A 187 -17.46 -11.56 -1.00
C PRO A 187 -18.61 -10.75 -0.43
#